data_7d2b070d54241b4c812e7550c3bbe84a
#
_entry.id   7d2b070d54241b4c812e7550c3bbe84a
#
_cell.length_a   1.000
_cell.length_b   1.000
_cell.length_c   1.000
_cell.angle_alpha   90.00
_cell.angle_beta   90.00
_cell.angle_gamma   90.00
#
_symmetry.space_group_name_H-M   'P 1'
#
loop_
_entity.id
_entity.type
_entity.pdbx_description
1 polymer ?
#
loop_
_entity_poly.entity_id
_entity_poly.type
_entity_poly.pdbx_seq_one_letter_code
_entity_poly.pdbx_strand_id
1 'polypeptide(L)'
;MSSLWLGSEKLKPNDSIASVINQGTLGIGFIGLAECLVALTGKHHGEDEDSQALGIRIVTYIRDRANQFSEQYQHNYSVLATPAEGLSGKFTGKDRKQFGSLPGITDRDYYTNSNHVPVYYKCSARHKAEVEAPYHDLTRGGHIFYVEMDGDATHNPEAIMRVVDMMDKYNIGYGSVNHNRNRCLDCGYENSTPNLEACPKCGSKHLDKLQRITGYLVGTTDRWNNAKLSELNDRVTHN
;
A
#
# COMPACT_ATOMS: atom_id res chain seq x y z
N MET A 1 31.09 15.05 11.66
CA MET A 1 29.75 14.48 11.58
C MET A 1 29.24 14.72 10.17
N SER A 2 28.70 13.71 9.51
CA SER A 2 28.06 13.91 8.21
C SER A 2 26.79 14.73 8.39
N SER A 3 26.60 15.80 7.62
CA SER A 3 25.42 16.68 7.66
C SER A 3 24.20 15.98 7.02
N LEU A 4 23.76 14.85 7.61
CA LEU A 4 22.67 14.02 7.07
C LEU A 4 21.27 14.59 7.35
N TRP A 5 21.15 15.47 8.35
CA TRP A 5 19.88 16.03 8.78
C TRP A 5 19.86 17.54 8.57
N LEU A 6 18.75 18.08 8.12
CA LEU A 6 18.56 19.51 7.93
C LEU A 6 18.87 20.26 9.23
N GLY A 7 19.79 21.24 9.18
CA GLY A 7 20.24 22.01 10.33
C GLY A 7 21.36 21.38 11.15
N SER A 8 21.74 20.11 10.86
CA SER A 8 22.84 19.44 11.59
C SER A 8 24.22 20.05 11.29
N GLU A 9 24.38 20.73 10.17
CA GLU A 9 25.60 21.45 9.79
C GLU A 9 25.92 22.62 10.73
N LYS A 10 24.94 23.12 11.48
CA LYS A 10 25.09 24.20 12.47
C LYS A 10 25.49 23.72 13.86
N LEU A 11 25.43 22.40 14.10
CA LEU A 11 25.72 21.80 15.40
C LEU A 11 27.22 21.54 15.59
N LYS A 12 27.72 21.88 16.79
CA LYS A 12 29.03 21.49 17.26
C LYS A 12 28.94 20.14 17.99
N PRO A 13 30.09 19.43 18.23
CA PRO A 13 30.12 18.10 18.82
C PRO A 13 29.35 17.91 20.14
N ASN A 14 29.22 18.98 20.95
CA ASN A 14 28.56 18.92 22.25
C ASN A 14 27.22 19.67 22.29
N ASP A 15 26.72 20.14 21.15
CA ASP A 15 25.43 20.83 21.08
C ASP A 15 24.26 19.82 21.19
N SER A 16 23.15 20.30 21.73
CA SER A 16 21.90 19.53 21.74
C SER A 16 21.38 19.31 20.33
N ILE A 17 20.94 18.08 20.02
CA ILE A 17 20.32 17.71 18.76
C ILE A 17 18.82 18.10 18.71
N ALA A 18 18.28 18.69 19.76
CA ALA A 18 16.85 19.02 19.88
C ALA A 18 16.35 19.87 18.69
N SER A 19 17.13 20.86 18.25
CA SER A 19 16.74 21.72 17.11
C SER A 19 16.61 20.97 15.78
N VAL A 20 17.32 19.86 15.64
CA VAL A 20 17.24 18.99 14.44
C VAL A 20 16.05 18.03 14.58
N ILE A 21 15.90 17.37 15.74
CA ILE A 21 14.81 16.42 16.01
C ILE A 21 13.46 17.11 15.94
N ASN A 22 13.33 18.34 16.44
CA ASN A 22 12.08 19.09 16.43
C ASN A 22 11.55 19.43 15.02
N GLN A 23 12.38 19.29 13.99
CA GLN A 23 11.96 19.43 12.59
C GLN A 23 11.47 18.11 11.98
N GLY A 24 11.66 17.00 12.66
CA GLY A 24 11.23 15.68 12.23
C GLY A 24 9.74 15.45 12.43
N THR A 25 9.21 14.48 11.71
CA THR A 25 7.85 13.96 11.90
C THR A 25 7.92 12.52 12.37
N LEU A 26 7.21 12.19 13.44
CA LEU A 26 7.01 10.80 13.86
C LEU A 26 5.79 10.25 13.14
N GLY A 27 6.01 9.35 12.18
CA GLY A 27 4.96 8.66 11.45
C GLY A 27 4.40 7.49 12.24
N ILE A 28 3.09 7.47 12.45
CA ILE A 28 2.35 6.36 13.06
C ILE A 28 1.68 5.59 11.94
N GLY A 29 2.27 4.46 11.58
CA GLY A 29 1.74 3.58 10.53
C GLY A 29 0.92 2.42 11.08
N PHE A 30 0.00 1.90 10.27
CA PHE A 30 -0.76 0.70 10.59
C PHE A 30 -0.83 -0.26 9.40
N ILE A 31 -1.04 -1.53 9.70
CA ILE A 31 -1.13 -2.64 8.73
C ILE A 31 -2.25 -3.55 9.21
N GLY A 32 -2.97 -4.19 8.29
CA GLY A 32 -3.93 -5.24 8.63
C GLY A 32 -5.24 -4.72 9.21
N LEU A 33 -5.71 -3.55 8.77
CA LEU A 33 -7.03 -3.07 9.18
C LEU A 33 -8.13 -4.05 8.77
N ALA A 34 -8.04 -4.61 7.56
CA ALA A 34 -9.01 -5.59 7.07
C ALA A 34 -9.08 -6.82 7.97
N GLU A 35 -7.93 -7.41 8.29
CA GLU A 35 -7.83 -8.59 9.15
C GLU A 35 -8.24 -8.29 10.60
N CYS A 36 -7.93 -7.09 11.08
CA CYS A 36 -8.41 -6.62 12.39
C CYS A 36 -9.95 -6.57 12.44
N LEU A 37 -10.59 -6.04 11.39
CA LEU A 37 -12.04 -5.97 11.30
C LEU A 37 -12.66 -7.37 11.18
N VAL A 38 -12.07 -8.28 10.39
CA VAL A 38 -12.52 -9.68 10.34
C VAL A 38 -12.45 -10.32 11.73
N ALA A 39 -11.38 -10.08 12.49
CA ALA A 39 -11.26 -10.61 13.85
C ALA A 39 -12.32 -10.06 14.81
N LEU A 40 -12.74 -8.81 14.64
CA LEU A 40 -13.69 -8.13 15.53
C LEU A 40 -15.16 -8.36 15.14
N THR A 41 -15.45 -8.45 13.85
CA THR A 41 -16.83 -8.42 13.31
C THR A 41 -17.18 -9.62 12.43
N GLY A 42 -16.17 -10.39 12.00
CA GLY A 42 -16.32 -11.48 11.03
C GLY A 42 -16.24 -11.04 9.56
N LYS A 43 -16.13 -9.74 9.26
CA LYS A 43 -16.07 -9.18 7.90
C LYS A 43 -15.08 -8.02 7.83
N HIS A 44 -14.45 -7.82 6.67
CA HIS A 44 -13.64 -6.63 6.46
C HIS A 44 -14.47 -5.44 5.91
N HIS A 45 -13.88 -4.26 5.93
CA HIS A 45 -14.54 -3.00 5.57
C HIS A 45 -15.01 -2.88 4.10
N GLY A 46 -14.52 -3.74 3.21
CA GLY A 46 -15.03 -3.80 1.82
C GLY A 46 -16.28 -4.65 1.65
N GLU A 47 -16.68 -5.42 2.67
CA GLU A 47 -17.82 -6.36 2.62
C GLU A 47 -19.05 -5.82 3.35
N ASP A 48 -18.87 -4.91 4.31
CA ASP A 48 -19.88 -4.58 5.29
C ASP A 48 -19.76 -3.15 5.80
N GLU A 49 -20.89 -2.42 5.83
CA GLU A 49 -20.92 -1.00 6.22
C GLU A 49 -20.63 -0.78 7.71
N ASP A 50 -21.04 -1.68 8.60
CA ASP A 50 -20.75 -1.59 10.03
C ASP A 50 -19.25 -1.80 10.28
N SER A 51 -18.62 -2.74 9.57
CA SER A 51 -17.18 -2.96 9.58
C SER A 51 -16.42 -1.75 9.03
N GLN A 52 -16.91 -1.14 7.95
CA GLN A 52 -16.38 0.12 7.42
C GLN A 52 -16.46 1.25 8.45
N ALA A 53 -17.62 1.43 9.08
CA ALA A 53 -17.80 2.45 10.12
C ALA A 53 -16.86 2.22 11.32
N LEU A 54 -16.67 0.98 11.75
CA LEU A 54 -15.72 0.62 12.80
C LEU A 54 -14.28 0.91 12.38
N GLY A 55 -13.90 0.57 11.15
CA GLY A 55 -12.56 0.86 10.61
C GLY A 55 -12.24 2.35 10.61
N ILE A 56 -13.18 3.18 10.13
CA ILE A 56 -13.05 4.64 10.16
C ILE A 56 -12.89 5.14 11.61
N ARG A 57 -13.67 4.62 12.56
CA ARG A 57 -13.55 5.00 13.98
C ARG A 57 -12.18 4.64 14.55
N ILE A 58 -11.64 3.47 14.24
CA ILE A 58 -10.31 3.03 14.69
C ILE A 58 -9.23 3.99 14.18
N VAL A 59 -9.21 4.27 12.87
CA VAL A 59 -8.19 5.14 12.27
C VAL A 59 -8.36 6.58 12.71
N THR A 60 -9.60 7.06 12.87
CA THR A 60 -9.90 8.39 13.47
C THR A 60 -9.32 8.51 14.86
N TYR A 61 -9.51 7.50 15.71
CA TYR A 61 -8.94 7.51 17.06
C TYR A 61 -7.40 7.59 17.04
N ILE A 62 -6.74 6.83 16.16
CA ILE A 62 -5.28 6.90 16.01
C ILE A 62 -4.85 8.31 15.58
N ARG A 63 -5.53 8.92 14.60
CA ARG A 63 -5.28 10.28 14.12
C ARG A 63 -5.47 11.32 15.24
N ASP A 64 -6.56 11.23 15.99
CA ASP A 64 -6.85 12.17 17.07
C ASP A 64 -5.83 12.07 18.21
N ARG A 65 -5.37 10.85 18.53
CA ARG A 65 -4.28 10.65 19.49
C ARG A 65 -2.94 11.22 18.96
N ALA A 66 -2.64 11.07 17.68
CA ALA A 66 -1.46 11.68 17.08
C ALA A 66 -1.50 13.22 17.18
N ASN A 67 -2.66 13.84 16.91
CA ASN A 67 -2.84 15.27 17.05
C ASN A 67 -2.66 15.73 18.50
N GLN A 68 -3.24 15.02 19.48
CA GLN A 68 -3.04 15.29 20.91
C GLN A 68 -1.57 15.21 21.32
N PHE A 69 -0.82 14.23 20.81
CA PHE A 69 0.62 14.14 21.06
C PHE A 69 1.39 15.30 20.43
N SER A 70 0.99 15.76 19.23
CA SER A 70 1.60 16.94 18.63
C SER A 70 1.43 18.18 19.52
N GLU A 71 0.25 18.38 20.09
CA GLU A 71 -0.02 19.48 21.01
C GLU A 71 0.72 19.32 22.35
N GLN A 72 0.68 18.11 22.92
CA GLN A 72 1.26 17.83 24.23
C GLN A 72 2.78 17.93 24.24
N TYR A 73 3.43 17.40 23.22
CA TYR A 73 4.90 17.29 23.16
C TYR A 73 5.55 18.34 22.28
N GLN A 74 4.76 19.18 21.60
CA GLN A 74 5.26 20.19 20.65
C GLN A 74 6.18 19.60 19.57
N HIS A 75 5.84 18.39 19.14
CA HIS A 75 6.49 17.68 18.03
C HIS A 75 5.47 17.35 16.94
N ASN A 76 5.96 17.07 15.74
CA ASN A 76 5.09 16.71 14.64
C ASN A 76 4.83 15.19 14.64
N TYR A 77 3.57 14.80 14.85
CA TYR A 77 3.09 13.43 14.73
C TYR A 77 2.11 13.34 13.56
N SER A 78 2.17 12.28 12.79
CA SER A 78 1.28 12.08 11.64
C SER A 78 0.91 10.62 11.47
N VAL A 79 -0.32 10.35 11.03
CA VAL A 79 -0.76 9.00 10.69
C VAL A 79 -0.45 8.71 9.23
N LEU A 80 0.11 7.54 8.98
CA LEU A 80 0.55 7.06 7.68
C LEU A 80 -0.18 5.77 7.31
N ALA A 81 -0.81 5.72 6.15
CA ALA A 81 -1.24 4.48 5.52
C ALA A 81 0.01 3.73 5.02
N THR A 82 0.57 2.87 5.86
CA THR A 82 1.90 2.28 5.67
C THR A 82 1.98 1.43 4.42
N PRO A 83 2.86 1.73 3.45
CA PRO A 83 3.14 0.86 2.32
C PRO A 83 4.12 -0.24 2.73
N ALA A 84 3.66 -1.19 3.56
CA ALA A 84 4.52 -2.20 4.14
C ALA A 84 4.92 -3.28 3.14
N GLU A 85 6.20 -3.60 3.11
CA GLU A 85 6.75 -4.69 2.32
C GLU A 85 7.08 -5.91 3.19
N GLY A 86 8.15 -5.82 3.98
CA GLY A 86 8.56 -6.92 4.85
C GLY A 86 7.71 -7.06 6.12
N LEU A 87 7.16 -5.97 6.65
CA LEU A 87 6.40 -6.02 7.91
C LEU A 87 5.07 -6.76 7.77
N SER A 88 4.40 -6.67 6.61
CA SER A 88 3.13 -7.37 6.36
C SER A 88 3.27 -8.88 6.59
N GLY A 89 4.28 -9.51 6.02
CA GLY A 89 4.56 -10.93 6.22
C GLY A 89 5.16 -11.27 7.58
N LYS A 90 6.01 -10.38 8.12
CA LYS A 90 6.64 -10.58 9.43
C LYS A 90 5.61 -10.63 10.56
N PHE A 91 4.62 -9.76 10.53
CA PHE A 91 3.57 -9.75 11.56
C PHE A 91 2.66 -10.96 11.41
N THR A 92 2.16 -11.26 10.20
CA THR A 92 1.36 -12.46 9.96
C THR A 92 2.07 -13.73 10.41
N GLY A 93 3.38 -13.87 10.11
CA GLY A 93 4.17 -15.02 10.52
C GLY A 93 4.33 -15.15 12.03
N LYS A 94 4.39 -14.04 12.78
CA LYS A 94 4.42 -14.04 14.25
C LYS A 94 3.07 -14.44 14.83
N ASP A 95 2.00 -13.83 14.32
CA ASP A 95 0.65 -14.06 14.83
C ASP A 95 0.18 -15.50 14.52
N ARG A 96 0.52 -16.02 13.34
CA ARG A 96 0.27 -17.43 13.00
C ARG A 96 0.99 -18.41 13.94
N LYS A 97 2.20 -18.08 14.38
CA LYS A 97 2.92 -18.91 15.38
C LYS A 97 2.26 -18.88 16.74
N GLN A 98 1.66 -17.76 17.12
CA GLN A 98 1.06 -17.58 18.44
C GLN A 98 -0.40 -18.07 18.47
N PHE A 99 -1.17 -17.81 17.44
CA PHE A 99 -2.63 -18.00 17.42
C PHE A 99 -3.09 -19.09 16.44
N GLY A 100 -2.19 -19.65 15.64
CA GLY A 100 -2.51 -20.59 14.57
C GLY A 100 -2.98 -19.91 13.29
N SER A 101 -3.39 -20.72 12.32
CA SER A 101 -3.95 -20.24 11.06
C SER A 101 -5.45 -19.99 11.26
N LEU A 102 -5.83 -18.72 11.25
CA LEU A 102 -7.21 -18.26 11.41
C LEU A 102 -7.73 -17.77 10.05
N PRO A 103 -8.86 -18.32 9.53
CA PRO A 103 -9.41 -17.94 8.24
C PRO A 103 -9.70 -16.43 8.13
N GLY A 104 -9.23 -15.82 7.04
CA GLY A 104 -9.40 -14.38 6.78
C GLY A 104 -8.56 -13.46 7.67
N ILE A 105 -7.70 -14.01 8.55
CA ILE A 105 -6.87 -13.23 9.47
C ILE A 105 -5.40 -13.61 9.29
N THR A 106 -4.99 -14.84 9.63
CA THR A 106 -3.59 -15.29 9.58
C THR A 106 -3.34 -16.42 8.58
N ASP A 107 -4.31 -16.77 7.76
CA ASP A 107 -4.25 -17.85 6.78
C ASP A 107 -3.45 -17.51 5.51
N ARG A 108 -3.18 -16.22 5.26
CA ARG A 108 -2.33 -15.74 4.15
C ARG A 108 -0.92 -15.39 4.64
N ASP A 109 0.05 -15.31 3.74
CA ASP A 109 1.45 -15.00 4.09
C ASP A 109 1.73 -13.51 4.31
N TYR A 110 0.68 -12.69 4.27
CA TYR A 110 0.76 -11.24 4.48
C TYR A 110 -0.51 -10.72 5.12
N TYR A 111 -0.40 -9.56 5.79
CA TYR A 111 -1.53 -8.71 6.13
C TYR A 111 -1.75 -7.67 5.05
N THR A 112 -3.00 -7.30 4.82
CA THR A 112 -3.38 -6.21 3.93
C THR A 112 -2.71 -4.92 4.38
N ASN A 113 -2.14 -4.16 3.41
CA ASN A 113 -1.51 -2.89 3.73
C ASN A 113 -2.55 -1.88 4.20
N SER A 114 -2.25 -1.20 5.30
CA SER A 114 -2.99 -0.06 5.85
C SER A 114 -4.53 -0.24 5.82
N ASN A 115 -5.22 0.68 5.15
CA ASN A 115 -6.68 0.74 4.99
C ASN A 115 -7.18 0.16 3.67
N HIS A 116 -6.33 -0.53 2.91
CA HIS A 116 -6.78 -1.09 1.63
C HIS A 116 -7.81 -2.18 1.81
N VAL A 117 -8.73 -2.26 0.87
CA VAL A 117 -9.52 -3.46 0.65
C VAL A 117 -8.55 -4.59 0.27
N PRO A 118 -8.72 -5.81 0.81
CA PRO A 118 -7.82 -6.92 0.50
C PRO A 118 -7.67 -7.15 -1.01
N VAL A 119 -6.44 -7.34 -1.46
CA VAL A 119 -6.10 -7.45 -2.90
C VAL A 119 -6.78 -8.63 -3.60
N TYR A 120 -7.22 -9.64 -2.85
CA TYR A 120 -7.96 -10.80 -3.33
C TYR A 120 -9.48 -10.59 -3.37
N TYR A 121 -9.98 -9.50 -2.80
CA TYR A 121 -11.41 -9.23 -2.77
C TYR A 121 -11.88 -8.65 -4.10
N LYS A 122 -12.77 -9.37 -4.78
CA LYS A 122 -13.30 -8.95 -6.08
C LYS A 122 -14.31 -7.83 -5.91
N CYS A 123 -13.94 -6.65 -6.32
CA CYS A 123 -14.83 -5.49 -6.34
C CYS A 123 -14.48 -4.58 -7.53
N SER A 124 -15.39 -3.67 -7.87
CA SER A 124 -15.12 -2.64 -8.86
C SER A 124 -14.16 -1.57 -8.30
N ALA A 125 -13.43 -0.89 -9.18
CA ALA A 125 -12.60 0.25 -8.81
C ALA A 125 -13.40 1.33 -8.07
N ARG A 126 -14.66 1.52 -8.47
CA ARG A 126 -15.59 2.44 -7.82
C ARG A 126 -15.89 2.04 -6.37
N HIS A 127 -16.26 0.79 -6.12
CA HIS A 127 -16.52 0.30 -4.76
C HIS A 127 -15.27 0.44 -3.88
N LYS A 128 -14.11 0.07 -4.43
CA LYS A 128 -12.83 0.25 -3.74
C LYS A 128 -12.58 1.73 -3.38
N ALA A 129 -12.85 2.66 -4.30
CA ALA A 129 -12.70 4.09 -4.05
C ALA A 129 -13.67 4.57 -2.95
N GLU A 130 -14.93 4.15 -2.99
CA GLU A 130 -15.95 4.46 -1.97
C GLU A 130 -15.52 4.02 -0.57
N VAL A 131 -14.91 2.83 -0.47
CA VAL A 131 -14.43 2.26 0.80
C VAL A 131 -13.16 2.91 1.30
N GLU A 132 -12.16 3.16 0.43
CA GLU A 132 -10.83 3.62 0.84
C GLU A 132 -10.71 5.14 0.98
N ALA A 133 -11.44 5.92 0.19
CA ALA A 133 -11.34 7.37 0.18
C ALA A 133 -11.52 8.04 1.57
N PRO A 134 -12.46 7.61 2.44
CA PRO A 134 -12.64 8.22 3.76
C PRO A 134 -11.39 8.15 4.66
N TYR A 135 -10.49 7.20 4.41
CA TYR A 135 -9.24 7.06 5.19
C TYR A 135 -8.15 8.04 4.75
N HIS A 136 -8.23 8.61 3.54
CA HIS A 136 -7.20 9.49 3.02
C HIS A 136 -7.06 10.76 3.87
N ASP A 137 -8.15 11.37 4.29
CA ASP A 137 -8.14 12.53 5.20
C ASP A 137 -7.62 12.19 6.60
N LEU A 138 -7.67 10.92 6.99
CA LEU A 138 -7.19 10.45 8.29
C LEU A 138 -5.70 10.12 8.28
N THR A 139 -5.10 9.90 7.11
CA THR A 139 -3.72 9.45 6.93
C THR A 139 -2.86 10.50 6.23
N ARG A 140 -2.80 11.70 6.80
CA ARG A 140 -2.08 12.85 6.23
C ARG A 140 -0.56 12.68 6.16
N GLY A 141 0.02 11.72 6.85
CA GLY A 141 1.42 11.33 6.73
C GLY A 141 1.77 10.67 5.40
N GLY A 142 0.77 10.21 4.69
CA GLY A 142 0.85 9.61 3.35
C GLY A 142 -0.14 8.48 3.17
N HIS A 143 -0.67 8.37 1.97
CA HIS A 143 -1.56 7.32 1.51
C HIS A 143 -1.42 7.16 -0.01
N ILE A 144 -1.90 6.05 -0.54
CA ILE A 144 -1.96 5.82 -1.98
C ILE A 144 -3.16 4.93 -2.30
N PHE A 145 -3.86 5.24 -3.37
CA PHE A 145 -4.94 4.42 -3.90
C PHE A 145 -4.43 3.60 -5.08
N TYR A 146 -4.77 2.31 -5.16
CA TYR A 146 -4.35 1.43 -6.24
C TYR A 146 -5.56 0.91 -7.01
N VAL A 147 -5.49 1.01 -8.34
CA VAL A 147 -6.41 0.34 -9.25
C VAL A 147 -5.63 -0.67 -10.08
N GLU A 148 -6.01 -1.94 -9.98
CA GLU A 148 -5.46 -3.01 -10.81
C GLU A 148 -6.30 -3.11 -12.09
N MET A 149 -5.71 -2.79 -13.23
CA MET A 149 -6.38 -2.86 -14.54
C MET A 149 -5.91 -4.07 -15.34
N ASP A 150 -6.82 -4.63 -16.10
CA ASP A 150 -6.51 -5.66 -17.10
C ASP A 150 -6.08 -5.03 -18.43
N GLY A 151 -5.27 -5.76 -19.18
CA GLY A 151 -4.85 -5.38 -20.54
C GLY A 151 -3.80 -4.28 -20.64
N ASP A 152 -3.72 -3.68 -21.82
CA ASP A 152 -2.77 -2.62 -22.16
C ASP A 152 -3.44 -1.25 -22.20
N ALA A 153 -3.23 -0.49 -21.15
CA ALA A 153 -3.79 0.86 -21.00
C ALA A 153 -3.27 1.86 -22.06
N THR A 154 -2.16 1.57 -22.75
CA THR A 154 -1.63 2.45 -23.82
C THR A 154 -2.57 2.59 -25.01
N HIS A 155 -3.42 1.59 -25.21
CA HIS A 155 -4.45 1.57 -26.27
C HIS A 155 -5.83 2.02 -25.80
N ASN A 156 -5.99 2.35 -24.51
CA ASN A 156 -7.24 2.82 -23.94
C ASN A 156 -7.02 3.97 -22.93
N PRO A 157 -6.60 5.15 -23.39
CA PRO A 157 -6.38 6.28 -22.51
C PRO A 157 -7.64 6.75 -21.79
N GLU A 158 -8.83 6.51 -22.36
CA GLU A 158 -10.10 6.85 -21.72
C GLU A 158 -10.33 6.06 -20.42
N ALA A 159 -9.84 4.81 -20.34
CA ALA A 159 -9.92 4.04 -19.11
C ALA A 159 -9.11 4.69 -17.97
N ILE A 160 -7.93 5.20 -18.29
CA ILE A 160 -7.10 5.96 -17.34
C ILE A 160 -7.82 7.25 -16.90
N MET A 161 -8.38 8.00 -17.86
CA MET A 161 -9.12 9.22 -17.53
C MET A 161 -10.30 8.94 -16.61
N ARG A 162 -11.06 7.86 -16.83
CA ARG A 162 -12.15 7.45 -15.92
C ARG A 162 -11.66 7.16 -14.49
N VAL A 163 -10.45 6.60 -14.33
CA VAL A 163 -9.86 6.41 -13.00
C VAL A 163 -9.52 7.76 -12.38
N VAL A 164 -8.94 8.70 -13.15
CA VAL A 164 -8.64 10.06 -12.67
C VAL A 164 -9.92 10.80 -12.26
N ASP A 165 -10.96 10.78 -13.10
CA ASP A 165 -12.26 11.39 -12.80
C ASP A 165 -12.90 10.77 -11.54
N MET A 166 -12.75 9.47 -11.36
CA MET A 166 -13.21 8.78 -10.16
C MET A 166 -12.41 9.23 -8.93
N MET A 167 -11.10 9.35 -9.03
CA MET A 167 -10.25 9.84 -7.93
C MET A 167 -10.64 11.27 -7.54
N ASP A 168 -10.85 12.16 -8.51
CA ASP A 168 -11.33 13.51 -8.26
C ASP A 168 -12.68 13.49 -7.54
N LYS A 169 -13.65 12.74 -8.06
CA LYS A 169 -14.98 12.59 -7.47
C LYS A 169 -14.97 12.17 -5.99
N TYR A 170 -14.06 11.28 -5.62
CA TYR A 170 -13.93 10.75 -4.24
C TYR A 170 -12.87 11.47 -3.41
N ASN A 171 -12.32 12.60 -3.89
CA ASN A 171 -11.27 13.37 -3.22
C ASN A 171 -10.00 12.53 -2.90
N ILE A 172 -9.61 11.67 -3.84
CA ILE A 172 -8.41 10.84 -3.74
C ILE A 172 -7.26 11.60 -4.40
N GLY A 173 -6.39 12.23 -3.60
CA GLY A 173 -5.32 13.10 -4.10
C GLY A 173 -4.10 12.35 -4.66
N TYR A 174 -3.93 11.07 -4.35
CA TYR A 174 -2.78 10.28 -4.82
C TYR A 174 -3.16 8.83 -5.08
N GLY A 175 -2.90 8.37 -6.29
CA GLY A 175 -3.20 7.00 -6.70
C GLY A 175 -2.31 6.48 -7.81
N SER A 176 -2.44 5.20 -8.09
CA SER A 176 -1.72 4.50 -9.14
C SER A 176 -2.62 3.55 -9.89
N VAL A 177 -2.51 3.58 -11.20
CA VAL A 177 -3.08 2.58 -12.08
C VAL A 177 -2.01 1.52 -12.36
N ASN A 178 -2.28 0.30 -11.92
CA ASN A 178 -1.39 -0.83 -12.12
C ASN A 178 -1.88 -1.68 -13.29
N HIS A 179 -0.96 -2.10 -14.13
CA HIS A 179 -1.18 -3.07 -15.21
C HIS A 179 0.10 -3.87 -15.44
N ASN A 180 -0.03 -5.06 -16.01
CA ASN A 180 1.12 -5.89 -16.33
C ASN A 180 1.93 -5.24 -17.45
N ARG A 181 3.26 -5.22 -17.31
CA ARG A 181 4.17 -4.81 -18.35
C ARG A 181 5.40 -5.71 -18.35
N ASN A 182 5.61 -6.40 -19.45
CA ASN A 182 6.77 -7.26 -19.62
C ASN A 182 7.63 -6.70 -20.75
N ARG A 183 8.94 -6.75 -20.58
CA ARG A 183 9.93 -6.40 -21.60
C ARG A 183 10.91 -7.55 -21.78
N CYS A 184 11.09 -8.00 -23.01
CA CYS A 184 12.13 -8.95 -23.33
C CYS A 184 13.49 -8.24 -23.35
N LEU A 185 14.43 -8.71 -22.53
CA LEU A 185 15.76 -8.13 -22.44
C LEU A 185 16.63 -8.43 -23.67
N ASP A 186 16.32 -9.51 -24.41
CA ASP A 186 17.10 -9.90 -25.58
C ASP A 186 16.66 -9.20 -26.89
N CYS A 187 15.35 -8.99 -27.10
CA CYS A 187 14.86 -8.40 -28.34
C CYS A 187 14.07 -7.10 -28.17
N GLY A 188 13.90 -6.60 -26.93
CA GLY A 188 13.19 -5.36 -26.61
C GLY A 188 11.66 -5.41 -26.82
N TYR A 189 11.09 -6.59 -27.12
CA TYR A 189 9.63 -6.71 -27.29
C TYR A 189 8.91 -6.47 -25.98
N GLU A 190 7.88 -5.62 -26.01
CA GLU A 190 7.05 -5.28 -24.85
C GLU A 190 5.61 -5.77 -25.04
N ASN A 191 4.98 -6.21 -23.94
CA ASN A 191 3.57 -6.61 -23.91
C ASN A 191 3.01 -6.56 -22.49
N SER A 192 1.69 -6.69 -22.35
CA SER A 192 0.96 -6.65 -21.09
C SER A 192 0.35 -8.02 -20.71
N THR A 193 0.81 -9.11 -21.32
CA THR A 193 0.29 -10.46 -21.05
C THR A 193 0.59 -10.86 -19.59
N PRO A 194 -0.43 -11.20 -18.77
CA PRO A 194 -0.21 -11.71 -17.43
C PRO A 194 0.61 -13.01 -17.45
N ASN A 195 1.47 -13.20 -16.45
CA ASN A 195 2.22 -14.44 -16.22
C ASN A 195 3.03 -14.95 -17.43
N LEU A 196 3.53 -14.05 -18.27
CA LEU A 196 4.34 -14.41 -19.43
C LEU A 196 5.61 -15.16 -19.01
N GLU A 197 5.82 -16.37 -19.54
CA GLU A 197 6.99 -17.20 -19.23
C GLU A 197 8.12 -17.06 -20.25
N ALA A 198 7.78 -16.76 -21.50
CA ALA A 198 8.74 -16.55 -22.57
C ALA A 198 8.26 -15.50 -23.58
N CYS A 199 9.19 -14.80 -24.18
CA CYS A 199 8.92 -13.78 -25.18
C CYS A 199 8.21 -14.39 -26.40
N PRO A 200 7.01 -13.92 -26.80
CA PRO A 200 6.30 -14.46 -27.95
C PRO A 200 6.99 -14.14 -29.30
N LYS A 201 7.93 -13.16 -29.31
CA LYS A 201 8.65 -12.74 -30.51
C LYS A 201 9.92 -13.56 -30.75
N CYS A 202 10.70 -13.86 -29.71
CA CYS A 202 12.01 -14.50 -29.86
C CYS A 202 12.18 -15.77 -29.00
N GLY A 203 11.19 -16.17 -28.21
CA GLY A 203 11.25 -17.34 -27.34
C GLY A 203 12.12 -17.21 -26.09
N SER A 204 12.78 -16.06 -25.89
CA SER A 204 13.64 -15.85 -24.74
C SER A 204 12.85 -15.86 -23.42
N LYS A 205 13.45 -16.44 -22.38
CA LYS A 205 12.96 -16.38 -20.99
C LYS A 205 13.52 -15.20 -20.20
N HIS A 206 14.42 -14.41 -20.77
CA HIS A 206 14.97 -13.22 -20.13
C HIS A 206 13.95 -12.07 -20.21
N LEU A 207 12.99 -12.10 -19.30
CA LEU A 207 11.90 -11.13 -19.24
C LEU A 207 12.06 -10.24 -18.01
N ASP A 208 11.99 -8.94 -18.23
CA ASP A 208 11.79 -7.94 -17.18
C ASP A 208 10.28 -7.76 -16.97
N LYS A 209 9.79 -8.20 -15.82
CA LYS A 209 8.37 -8.12 -15.44
C LYS A 209 8.19 -6.90 -14.52
N LEU A 210 7.89 -5.77 -15.15
CA LEU A 210 7.71 -4.53 -14.42
C LEU A 210 6.40 -4.59 -13.62
N GLN A 211 6.53 -4.72 -12.31
CA GLN A 211 5.43 -4.80 -11.37
C GLN A 211 5.61 -3.76 -10.27
N ARG A 212 4.48 -3.27 -9.76
CA ARG A 212 4.50 -2.39 -8.62
C ARG A 212 4.48 -3.20 -7.32
N ILE A 213 5.50 -2.98 -6.49
CA ILE A 213 5.48 -3.40 -5.10
C ILE A 213 5.02 -2.21 -4.27
N THR A 214 4.01 -2.24 -3.50
CA THR A 214 3.51 -1.13 -2.68
C THR A 214 3.73 0.29 -3.28
N GLY A 215 4.70 1.04 -2.83
CA GLY A 215 4.91 2.46 -3.18
C GLY A 215 5.78 2.74 -4.41
N TYR A 216 6.44 1.77 -5.02
CA TYR A 216 7.35 1.98 -6.16
C TYR A 216 7.40 0.80 -7.13
N LEU A 217 7.90 1.08 -8.33
CA LEU A 217 8.09 0.09 -9.38
C LEU A 217 9.41 -0.66 -9.19
N VAL A 218 9.37 -1.97 -9.41
CA VAL A 218 10.54 -2.83 -9.41
C VAL A 218 10.54 -3.64 -10.71
N GLY A 219 11.65 -3.61 -11.45
CA GLY A 219 11.76 -4.23 -12.76
C GLY A 219 11.74 -5.75 -12.78
N THR A 220 12.00 -6.42 -11.65
CA THR A 220 11.95 -7.87 -11.53
C THR A 220 11.39 -8.29 -10.18
N THR A 221 10.64 -9.37 -10.16
CA THR A 221 10.06 -9.95 -8.94
C THR A 221 11.02 -10.88 -8.19
N ASP A 222 12.18 -11.19 -8.76
CA ASP A 222 13.14 -12.19 -8.23
C ASP A 222 13.69 -11.82 -6.84
N ARG A 223 13.67 -10.53 -6.50
CA ARG A 223 14.15 -10.01 -5.22
C ARG A 223 13.03 -9.71 -4.23
N TRP A 224 11.80 -10.01 -4.58
CA TRP A 224 10.68 -9.78 -3.68
C TRP A 224 10.66 -10.82 -2.57
N ASN A 225 10.25 -10.40 -1.38
CA ASN A 225 10.02 -11.35 -0.29
C ASN A 225 8.75 -12.18 -0.54
N ASN A 226 8.66 -13.34 0.13
CA ASN A 226 7.57 -14.29 -0.06
C ASN A 226 6.17 -13.67 0.18
N ALA A 227 6.05 -12.79 1.15
CA ALA A 227 4.77 -12.11 1.45
C ALA A 227 4.31 -11.25 0.27
N LYS A 228 5.22 -10.54 -0.39
CA LYS A 228 4.89 -9.72 -1.56
C LYS A 228 4.64 -10.52 -2.81
N LEU A 229 5.31 -11.66 -2.96
CA LEU A 229 4.99 -12.61 -4.04
C LEU A 229 3.61 -13.23 -3.85
N SER A 230 3.25 -13.62 -2.62
CA SER A 230 1.91 -14.12 -2.29
C SER A 230 0.84 -13.05 -2.55
N GLU A 231 1.07 -11.81 -2.10
CA GLU A 231 0.17 -10.68 -2.36
C GLU A 231 -0.02 -10.43 -3.85
N LEU A 232 1.06 -10.45 -4.64
CA LEU A 232 1.00 -10.27 -6.09
C LEU A 232 0.17 -11.35 -6.78
N ASN A 233 0.34 -12.61 -6.36
CA ASN A 233 -0.42 -13.74 -6.90
C ASN A 233 -1.91 -13.70 -6.56
N ASP A 234 -2.26 -13.06 -5.44
CA ASP A 234 -3.63 -12.93 -4.97
C ASP A 234 -4.36 -11.72 -5.57
N ARG A 235 -3.65 -10.78 -6.22
CA ARG A 235 -4.25 -9.57 -6.78
C ARG A 235 -5.30 -9.87 -7.82
N VAL A 236 -6.45 -9.22 -7.68
CA VAL A 236 -7.54 -9.25 -8.66
C VAL A 236 -7.66 -7.91 -9.36
N THR A 237 -8.17 -7.91 -10.59
CA THR A 237 -8.46 -6.69 -11.35
C THR A 237 -9.74 -6.02 -10.87
N HIS A 238 -9.80 -4.70 -10.97
CA HIS A 238 -10.94 -3.87 -10.58
C HIS A 238 -11.68 -3.40 -11.85
N ASN A 239 -12.56 -4.23 -12.37
CA ASN A 239 -13.35 -3.96 -13.59
C ASN A 239 -14.67 -3.24 -13.28
#